data_b3088893a21ad8f9e3389e406598354a
#
_entry.id   b3088893a21ad8f9e3389e406598354a
#
_cell.length_a   1.000
_cell.length_b   1.000
_cell.length_c   1.000
_cell.angle_alpha   90.00
_cell.angle_beta   90.00
_cell.angle_gamma   90.00
#
_symmetry.space_group_name_H-M   'P 1'
#
loop_
_entity.id
_entity.type
_entity.pdbx_description
1 polymer ?
#
loop_
_entity_poly.entity_id
_entity_poly.type
_entity_poly.pdbx_seq_one_letter_code
_entity_poly.pdbx_strand_id
1 'polypeptide(L)'
;LGGRGGVGMLGVAIAFMRSVFCQASDSSSCDLKFDRLTHADLYFVFPVAANAKVKSKPTSTLFLKDWRMFVDKTSAGTLFDWYQQIEVENKQGQIGVLDAEEITKKLSLKSYEGGWKGVIVWQADKLNAAAANKLLKLVEEPPEKTLLVFISNHEDRVLETLRSRCQTINFSLLADAEISKALVANGATQEQAKTLSVQSNGQLSRAMHMMNADDV
;
A
#
# COMPACT_ATOMS: atom_id res chain seq x y z
N LEU A 1 2.47 -1.84 9.72
CA LEU A 1 2.58 -0.39 9.79
C LEU A 1 1.23 0.20 10.13
N GLY A 2 1.13 0.95 11.21
CA GLY A 2 -0.06 1.63 11.68
C GLY A 2 0.14 3.14 11.73
N GLY A 3 -0.95 3.93 11.62
CA GLY A 3 -0.87 5.37 11.70
C GLY A 3 -2.09 6.07 11.12
N ARG A 4 -2.09 7.40 11.17
CA ARG A 4 -3.14 8.19 10.50
C ARG A 4 -2.95 8.11 8.98
N GLY A 5 -4.06 7.97 8.24
CA GLY A 5 -4.03 7.91 6.79
C GLY A 5 -3.39 9.13 6.14
N GLY A 6 -2.81 8.94 4.97
CA GLY A 6 -2.27 10.04 4.16
C GLY A 6 -0.86 10.52 4.51
N VAL A 7 -0.12 9.77 5.33
CA VAL A 7 1.28 10.08 5.69
C VAL A 7 2.33 9.36 4.83
N GLY A 8 1.90 8.65 3.77
CA GLY A 8 2.83 7.99 2.84
C GLY A 8 3.29 6.59 3.26
N MET A 9 2.57 5.89 4.15
CA MET A 9 2.95 4.54 4.60
C MET A 9 3.18 3.54 3.46
N LEU A 10 2.40 3.62 2.38
CA LEU A 10 2.54 2.74 1.22
C LEU A 10 3.89 2.96 0.51
N GLY A 11 4.28 4.21 0.28
CA GLY A 11 5.57 4.55 -0.32
C GLY A 11 6.75 4.04 0.52
N VAL A 12 6.67 4.21 1.85
CA VAL A 12 7.69 3.69 2.77
C VAL A 12 7.75 2.16 2.74
N ALA A 13 6.60 1.47 2.70
CA ALA A 13 6.56 0.01 2.60
C ALA A 13 7.20 -0.50 1.31
N ILE A 14 6.92 0.15 0.17
CA ILE A 14 7.54 -0.17 -1.12
C ILE A 14 9.05 0.06 -1.08
N ALA A 15 9.51 1.20 -0.55
CA ALA A 15 10.93 1.52 -0.40
C ALA A 15 11.65 0.53 0.52
N PHE A 16 11.01 0.11 1.62
CA PHE A 16 11.54 -0.92 2.51
C PHE A 16 11.68 -2.27 1.80
N MET A 17 10.65 -2.73 1.09
CA MET A 17 10.73 -3.95 0.28
C MET A 17 11.86 -3.87 -0.74
N ARG A 18 11.98 -2.74 -1.46
CA ARG A 18 13.07 -2.50 -2.42
C ARG A 18 14.43 -2.64 -1.76
N SER A 19 14.64 -2.03 -0.60
CA SER A 19 15.93 -2.10 0.11
C SER A 19 16.34 -3.52 0.49
N VAL A 20 15.36 -4.40 0.79
CA VAL A 20 15.64 -5.79 1.15
C VAL A 20 15.84 -6.66 -0.10
N PHE A 21 15.03 -6.48 -1.14
CA PHE A 21 15.05 -7.33 -2.33
C PHE A 21 16.24 -7.03 -3.23
N CYS A 22 16.63 -5.77 -3.36
CA CYS A 22 17.67 -5.33 -4.29
C CYS A 22 19.09 -5.34 -3.69
N GLN A 23 19.29 -5.79 -2.45
CA GLN A 23 20.61 -5.84 -1.82
C GLN A 23 21.60 -6.79 -2.48
N ALA A 24 21.14 -7.88 -3.10
CA ALA A 24 21.96 -8.97 -3.61
C ALA A 24 21.96 -9.10 -5.14
N SER A 25 21.22 -8.25 -5.85
CA SER A 25 21.07 -8.30 -7.31
C SER A 25 21.81 -7.14 -7.98
N ASP A 26 22.01 -7.26 -9.29
CA ASP A 26 22.38 -6.12 -10.13
C ASP A 26 21.32 -5.04 -9.93
N SER A 27 21.66 -4.04 -9.10
CA SER A 27 20.69 -3.12 -8.47
C SER A 27 19.82 -2.39 -9.49
N SER A 28 20.36 -2.06 -10.66
CA SER A 28 19.66 -1.29 -11.70
C SER A 28 18.40 -2.00 -12.25
N SER A 29 18.45 -3.31 -12.49
CA SER A 29 17.31 -4.08 -13.01
C SER A 29 16.23 -4.29 -11.94
N CYS A 30 16.63 -4.59 -10.70
CA CYS A 30 15.72 -4.74 -9.57
C CYS A 30 15.01 -3.41 -9.28
N ASP A 31 15.74 -2.32 -9.23
CA ASP A 31 15.23 -0.97 -8.99
C ASP A 31 14.16 -0.57 -10.01
N LEU A 32 14.41 -0.79 -11.30
CA LEU A 32 13.42 -0.52 -12.36
C LEU A 32 12.13 -1.35 -12.21
N LYS A 33 12.24 -2.61 -11.72
CA LYS A 33 11.06 -3.45 -11.47
C LYS A 33 10.25 -2.91 -10.28
N PHE A 34 10.92 -2.39 -9.26
CA PHE A 34 10.24 -1.74 -8.13
C PHE A 34 9.59 -0.41 -8.55
N ASP A 35 10.26 0.42 -9.33
CA ASP A 35 9.71 1.68 -9.85
C ASP A 35 8.43 1.44 -10.66
N ARG A 36 8.36 0.34 -11.41
CA ARG A 36 7.18 -0.05 -12.20
C ARG A 36 6.20 -0.96 -11.47
N LEU A 37 6.47 -1.34 -10.21
CA LEU A 37 5.72 -2.32 -9.44
C LEU A 37 5.52 -3.66 -10.21
N THR A 38 6.58 -4.13 -10.88
CA THR A 38 6.57 -5.33 -11.73
C THR A 38 7.51 -6.43 -11.25
N HIS A 39 8.10 -6.29 -10.05
CA HIS A 39 8.96 -7.33 -9.49
C HIS A 39 8.17 -8.62 -9.27
N ALA A 40 8.67 -9.74 -9.81
CA ALA A 40 7.93 -11.00 -9.89
C ALA A 40 7.59 -11.61 -8.52
N ASP A 41 8.40 -11.33 -7.50
CA ASP A 41 8.24 -11.85 -6.14
C ASP A 41 7.65 -10.81 -5.15
N LEU A 42 7.20 -9.64 -5.65
CA LEU A 42 6.48 -8.64 -4.86
C LEU A 42 5.00 -8.65 -5.22
N TYR A 43 4.17 -8.90 -4.21
CA TYR A 43 2.72 -9.00 -4.36
C TYR A 43 2.02 -7.86 -3.62
N PHE A 44 0.88 -7.45 -4.14
CA PHE A 44 0.04 -6.43 -3.53
C PHE A 44 -1.36 -7.00 -3.29
N VAL A 45 -1.89 -6.72 -2.11
CA VAL A 45 -3.27 -7.01 -1.72
C VAL A 45 -3.89 -5.74 -1.20
N PHE A 46 -5.06 -5.40 -1.69
CA PHE A 46 -5.76 -4.16 -1.38
C PHE A 46 -7.28 -4.36 -1.49
N PRO A 47 -8.09 -3.50 -0.85
CA PRO A 47 -9.54 -3.65 -0.88
C PRO A 47 -10.11 -3.46 -2.27
N VAL A 48 -10.97 -4.38 -2.69
CA VAL A 48 -11.66 -4.33 -3.99
C VAL A 48 -13.15 -4.62 -3.82
N ALA A 49 -13.95 -4.16 -4.78
CA ALA A 49 -15.36 -4.48 -4.91
C ALA A 49 -15.71 -4.73 -6.38
N ALA A 50 -16.82 -5.41 -6.63
CA ALA A 50 -17.31 -5.60 -7.99
C ALA A 50 -17.68 -4.25 -8.63
N ASN A 51 -17.23 -4.05 -9.87
CA ASN A 51 -17.50 -2.88 -10.70
C ASN A 51 -18.03 -3.30 -12.08
N ALA A 52 -18.07 -2.38 -13.04
CA ALA A 52 -18.54 -2.67 -14.40
C ALA A 52 -17.65 -3.69 -15.13
N LYS A 53 -16.33 -3.69 -14.86
CA LYS A 53 -15.34 -4.57 -15.51
C LYS A 53 -15.25 -5.94 -14.80
N VAL A 54 -15.32 -5.96 -13.45
CA VAL A 54 -15.21 -7.17 -12.62
C VAL A 54 -16.52 -7.37 -11.86
N LYS A 55 -17.43 -8.15 -12.42
CA LYS A 55 -18.81 -8.30 -11.91
C LYS A 55 -18.95 -9.24 -10.71
N SER A 56 -18.05 -10.21 -10.56
CA SER A 56 -18.11 -11.22 -9.49
C SER A 56 -16.73 -11.63 -9.02
N LYS A 57 -16.62 -12.05 -7.76
CA LYS A 57 -15.37 -12.53 -7.12
C LYS A 57 -14.18 -11.60 -7.37
N PRO A 58 -14.30 -10.30 -7.05
CA PRO A 58 -13.21 -9.37 -7.23
C PRO A 58 -12.01 -9.78 -6.35
N THR A 59 -10.81 -9.76 -6.92
CA THR A 59 -9.54 -9.97 -6.22
C THR A 59 -8.56 -8.87 -6.61
N SER A 60 -7.59 -8.58 -5.75
CA SER A 60 -6.54 -7.58 -6.01
C SER A 60 -5.79 -7.83 -7.32
N THR A 61 -5.60 -9.09 -7.68
CA THR A 61 -4.91 -9.46 -8.93
C THR A 61 -5.64 -8.97 -10.18
N LEU A 62 -6.98 -8.94 -10.17
CA LEU A 62 -7.77 -8.44 -11.30
C LEU A 62 -7.66 -6.91 -11.50
N PHE A 63 -7.23 -6.19 -10.46
CA PHE A 63 -7.08 -4.73 -10.46
C PHE A 63 -5.61 -4.26 -10.44
N LEU A 64 -4.63 -5.14 -10.68
CA LEU A 64 -3.21 -4.78 -10.60
C LEU A 64 -2.80 -3.68 -11.57
N LYS A 65 -3.46 -3.58 -12.74
CA LYS A 65 -3.20 -2.50 -13.69
C LYS A 65 -3.63 -1.15 -13.10
N ASP A 66 -4.83 -1.10 -12.56
CA ASP A 66 -5.38 0.12 -11.94
C ASP A 66 -4.59 0.49 -10.67
N TRP A 67 -4.11 -0.52 -9.92
CA TRP A 67 -3.25 -0.34 -8.76
C TRP A 67 -1.92 0.32 -9.10
N ARG A 68 -1.24 -0.13 -10.16
CA ARG A 68 0.00 0.49 -10.63
C ARG A 68 -0.21 1.94 -11.01
N MET A 69 -1.28 2.24 -11.73
CA MET A 69 -1.65 3.61 -12.09
C MET A 69 -1.96 4.48 -10.87
N PHE A 70 -2.60 3.89 -9.85
CA PHE A 70 -2.90 4.58 -8.60
C PHE A 70 -1.63 4.94 -7.83
N VAL A 71 -0.71 3.99 -7.65
CA VAL A 71 0.55 4.22 -6.92
C VAL A 71 1.48 5.17 -7.67
N ASP A 72 1.50 5.12 -9.01
CA ASP A 72 2.28 6.02 -9.86
C ASP A 72 1.81 7.49 -9.71
N LYS A 73 0.50 7.69 -9.62
CA LYS A 73 -0.07 9.04 -9.41
C LYS A 73 0.25 9.63 -8.04
N THR A 74 0.26 8.80 -6.99
CA THR A 74 0.46 9.28 -5.63
C THR A 74 0.91 8.18 -4.68
N SER A 75 2.05 8.37 -4.05
CA SER A 75 2.55 7.48 -2.98
C SER A 75 1.80 7.65 -1.65
N ALA A 76 1.02 8.72 -1.51
CA ALA A 76 0.25 9.06 -0.32
C ALA A 76 -1.28 8.94 -0.52
N GLY A 77 -1.72 8.27 -1.59
CA GLY A 77 -3.12 8.11 -1.94
C GLY A 77 -3.96 7.50 -0.82
N THR A 78 -5.19 7.95 -0.71
CA THR A 78 -6.15 7.48 0.28
C THR A 78 -7.01 6.33 -0.26
N LEU A 79 -7.77 5.67 0.64
CA LEU A 79 -8.74 4.65 0.24
C LEU A 79 -9.85 5.24 -0.67
N PHE A 80 -10.19 6.50 -0.46
CA PHE A 80 -11.17 7.20 -1.29
C PHE A 80 -10.66 7.36 -2.72
N ASP A 81 -9.41 7.81 -2.89
CA ASP A 81 -8.79 7.96 -4.23
C ASP A 81 -8.71 6.62 -4.96
N TRP A 82 -8.41 5.55 -4.21
CA TRP A 82 -8.40 4.20 -4.76
C TRP A 82 -9.78 3.78 -5.26
N TYR A 83 -10.83 4.03 -4.49
CA TYR A 83 -12.19 3.67 -4.89
C TYR A 83 -12.68 4.48 -6.08
N GLN A 84 -12.29 5.76 -6.19
CA GLN A 84 -12.52 6.56 -7.39
C GLN A 84 -11.79 5.95 -8.60
N GLN A 85 -10.52 5.57 -8.45
CA GLN A 85 -9.72 4.97 -9.52
C GLN A 85 -10.35 3.69 -10.11
N ILE A 86 -10.98 2.87 -9.27
CA ILE A 86 -11.63 1.61 -9.69
C ILE A 86 -13.15 1.73 -9.86
N GLU A 87 -13.71 2.93 -9.80
CA GLU A 87 -15.14 3.20 -10.04
C GLU A 87 -16.09 2.44 -9.08
N VAL A 88 -15.75 2.40 -7.78
CA VAL A 88 -16.56 1.71 -6.74
C VAL A 88 -16.92 2.61 -5.55
N GLU A 89 -17.03 3.93 -5.76
CA GLU A 89 -17.22 4.97 -4.73
C GLU A 89 -18.36 4.68 -3.75
N ASN A 90 -19.44 4.07 -4.24
CA ASN A 90 -20.63 3.77 -3.44
C ASN A 90 -20.62 2.38 -2.78
N LYS A 91 -19.50 1.64 -2.85
CA LYS A 91 -19.38 0.30 -2.29
C LYS A 91 -18.22 0.26 -1.30
N GLN A 92 -18.40 -0.50 -0.24
CA GLN A 92 -17.29 -0.80 0.66
C GLN A 92 -16.48 -1.97 0.08
N GLY A 93 -15.28 -1.66 -0.43
CA GLY A 93 -14.33 -2.68 -0.84
C GLY A 93 -13.78 -3.43 0.38
N GLN A 94 -13.47 -4.71 0.17
CA GLN A 94 -12.86 -5.57 1.18
C GLN A 94 -11.75 -6.41 0.58
N ILE A 95 -10.89 -6.94 1.45
CA ILE A 95 -9.92 -7.98 1.09
C ILE A 95 -10.55 -9.31 1.46
N GLY A 96 -10.81 -10.14 0.46
CA GLY A 96 -11.55 -11.39 0.61
C GLY A 96 -10.66 -12.62 0.82
N VAL A 97 -11.30 -13.75 1.13
CA VAL A 97 -10.59 -15.03 1.32
C VAL A 97 -9.84 -15.49 0.07
N LEU A 98 -10.33 -15.14 -1.12
CA LEU A 98 -9.65 -15.47 -2.38
C LEU A 98 -8.29 -14.78 -2.51
N ASP A 99 -8.18 -13.52 -2.08
CA ASP A 99 -6.90 -12.81 -2.03
C ASP A 99 -5.93 -13.52 -1.07
N ALA A 100 -6.41 -13.91 0.12
CA ALA A 100 -5.61 -14.61 1.12
C ALA A 100 -5.13 -15.98 0.62
N GLU A 101 -5.98 -16.73 -0.10
CA GLU A 101 -5.62 -18.01 -0.72
C GLU A 101 -4.57 -17.84 -1.81
N GLU A 102 -4.76 -16.86 -2.68
CA GLU A 102 -3.83 -16.57 -3.77
C GLU A 102 -2.45 -16.18 -3.24
N ILE A 103 -2.38 -15.32 -2.23
CA ILE A 103 -1.11 -14.90 -1.60
C ILE A 103 -0.45 -16.08 -0.89
N THR A 104 -1.19 -16.86 -0.12
CA THR A 104 -0.64 -18.05 0.55
C THR A 104 -0.03 -19.01 -0.46
N LYS A 105 -0.71 -19.25 -1.59
CA LYS A 105 -0.19 -20.08 -2.68
C LYS A 105 1.06 -19.47 -3.30
N LYS A 106 1.07 -18.19 -3.65
CA LYS A 106 2.22 -17.51 -4.28
C LYS A 106 3.45 -17.53 -3.37
N LEU A 107 3.27 -17.24 -2.08
CA LEU A 107 4.39 -17.21 -1.13
C LEU A 107 4.91 -18.61 -0.75
N SER A 108 4.12 -19.69 -0.93
CA SER A 108 4.59 -21.05 -0.74
C SER A 108 5.50 -21.57 -1.87
N LEU A 109 5.47 -20.93 -3.03
CA LEU A 109 6.34 -21.28 -4.16
C LEU A 109 7.76 -20.75 -3.92
N LYS A 110 8.73 -21.30 -4.66
CA LYS A 110 10.09 -20.74 -4.69
C LYS A 110 10.08 -19.34 -5.29
N SER A 111 11.00 -18.48 -4.82
CA SER A 111 11.21 -17.17 -5.43
C SER A 111 11.55 -17.32 -6.91
N TYR A 112 10.94 -16.51 -7.75
CA TYR A 112 11.20 -16.49 -9.20
C TYR A 112 12.59 -15.90 -9.50
N GLU A 113 12.97 -14.84 -8.77
CA GLU A 113 14.26 -14.16 -8.95
C GLU A 113 15.36 -14.70 -8.00
N GLY A 114 15.08 -15.76 -7.22
CA GLY A 114 16.05 -16.41 -6.33
C GLY A 114 16.35 -15.67 -5.03
N GLY A 115 15.65 -14.58 -4.75
CA GLY A 115 15.85 -13.72 -3.57
C GLY A 115 14.71 -13.78 -2.56
N TRP A 116 14.37 -12.60 -2.03
CA TRP A 116 13.24 -12.41 -1.13
C TRP A 116 11.90 -12.43 -1.88
N LYS A 117 10.86 -12.86 -1.17
CA LYS A 117 9.45 -12.76 -1.58
C LYS A 117 8.73 -11.84 -0.61
N GLY A 118 7.71 -11.15 -1.06
CA GLY A 118 6.95 -10.33 -0.14
C GLY A 118 5.57 -9.93 -0.62
N VAL A 119 4.73 -9.59 0.35
CA VAL A 119 3.42 -9.02 0.10
C VAL A 119 3.23 -7.77 0.93
N ILE A 120 2.66 -6.75 0.28
CA ILE A 120 2.14 -5.56 0.95
C ILE A 120 0.62 -5.67 0.95
N VAL A 121 0.04 -5.80 2.13
CA VAL A 121 -1.42 -5.79 2.36
C VAL A 121 -1.79 -4.36 2.75
N TRP A 122 -2.30 -3.60 1.78
CA TRP A 122 -2.70 -2.22 2.01
C TRP A 122 -4.13 -2.14 2.52
N GLN A 123 -4.38 -1.32 3.56
CA GLN A 123 -5.65 -1.23 4.29
C GLN A 123 -6.04 -2.57 4.92
N ALA A 124 -5.16 -3.11 5.75
CA ALA A 124 -5.35 -4.41 6.40
C ALA A 124 -6.60 -4.46 7.32
N ASP A 125 -7.13 -3.31 7.75
CA ASP A 125 -8.41 -3.20 8.44
C ASP A 125 -9.63 -3.54 7.55
N LYS A 126 -9.42 -3.72 6.25
CA LYS A 126 -10.44 -4.18 5.29
C LYS A 126 -10.37 -5.68 5.00
N LEU A 127 -9.47 -6.42 5.65
CA LEU A 127 -9.51 -7.88 5.65
C LEU A 127 -10.82 -8.35 6.30
N ASN A 128 -11.59 -9.18 5.59
CA ASN A 128 -12.69 -9.85 6.27
C ASN A 128 -12.15 -10.96 7.20
N ALA A 129 -12.95 -11.40 8.16
CA ALA A 129 -12.52 -12.37 9.17
C ALA A 129 -11.99 -13.67 8.58
N ALA A 130 -12.60 -14.16 7.49
CA ALA A 130 -12.17 -15.38 6.81
C ALA A 130 -10.79 -15.23 6.17
N ALA A 131 -10.54 -14.09 5.50
CA ALA A 131 -9.24 -13.76 4.91
C ALA A 131 -8.16 -13.60 5.98
N ALA A 132 -8.45 -12.85 7.04
CA ALA A 132 -7.51 -12.65 8.15
C ALA A 132 -7.12 -13.99 8.80
N ASN A 133 -8.10 -14.84 9.14
CA ASN A 133 -7.84 -16.16 9.71
C ASN A 133 -7.03 -17.06 8.77
N LYS A 134 -7.27 -16.98 7.46
CA LYS A 134 -6.51 -17.74 6.46
C LYS A 134 -5.02 -17.35 6.44
N LEU A 135 -4.70 -16.08 6.71
CA LEU A 135 -3.33 -15.59 6.74
C LEU A 135 -2.58 -15.91 8.04
N LEU A 136 -3.26 -16.28 9.14
CA LEU A 136 -2.61 -16.50 10.43
C LEU A 136 -1.46 -17.51 10.36
N LYS A 137 -1.66 -18.65 9.70
CA LYS A 137 -0.61 -19.66 9.54
C LYS A 137 0.60 -19.12 8.79
N LEU A 138 0.37 -18.31 7.76
CA LEU A 138 1.45 -17.70 6.98
C LEU A 138 2.23 -16.66 7.79
N VAL A 139 1.56 -15.95 8.69
CA VAL A 139 2.19 -14.94 9.57
C VAL A 139 2.95 -15.61 10.72
N GLU A 140 2.45 -16.73 11.26
CA GLU A 140 3.11 -17.51 12.32
C GLU A 140 4.37 -18.19 11.82
N GLU A 141 4.31 -18.80 10.65
CA GLU A 141 5.38 -19.60 10.06
C GLU A 141 5.63 -19.17 8.60
N PRO A 142 6.18 -17.96 8.38
CA PRO A 142 6.44 -17.51 7.03
C PRO A 142 7.54 -18.37 6.38
N PRO A 143 7.43 -18.70 5.09
CA PRO A 143 8.50 -19.35 4.35
C PRO A 143 9.79 -18.53 4.41
N GLU A 144 10.94 -19.19 4.25
CA GLU A 144 12.23 -18.51 4.25
C GLU A 144 12.26 -17.32 3.27
N LYS A 145 12.99 -16.28 3.64
CA LYS A 145 13.15 -15.04 2.87
C LYS A 145 11.79 -14.45 2.43
N THR A 146 10.80 -14.45 3.34
CA THR A 146 9.49 -13.92 3.06
C THR A 146 9.18 -12.73 3.98
N LEU A 147 8.75 -11.62 3.41
CA LEU A 147 8.31 -10.41 4.12
C LEU A 147 6.81 -10.19 3.94
N LEU A 148 6.14 -9.93 5.06
CA LEU A 148 4.71 -9.61 5.12
C LEU A 148 4.58 -8.21 5.72
N VAL A 149 4.07 -7.26 4.97
CA VAL A 149 3.82 -5.90 5.44
C VAL A 149 2.33 -5.61 5.39
N PHE A 150 1.75 -5.35 6.56
CA PHE A 150 0.35 -4.95 6.70
C PHE A 150 0.31 -3.45 6.98
N ILE A 151 -0.45 -2.69 6.21
CA ILE A 151 -0.64 -1.25 6.36
C ILE A 151 -2.08 -1.00 6.77
N SER A 152 -2.30 -0.29 7.87
CA SER A 152 -3.64 0.07 8.34
C SER A 152 -3.68 1.51 8.84
N ASN A 153 -4.77 2.20 8.54
CA ASN A 153 -5.11 3.50 9.12
C ASN A 153 -5.92 3.35 10.43
N HIS A 154 -6.42 2.14 10.69
CA HIS A 154 -7.26 1.79 11.84
C HIS A 154 -6.74 0.50 12.47
N GLU A 155 -5.70 0.62 13.29
CA GLU A 155 -5.07 -0.52 13.94
C GLU A 155 -6.05 -1.30 14.84
N ASP A 156 -6.98 -0.59 15.46
CA ASP A 156 -8.05 -1.14 16.29
C ASP A 156 -9.02 -2.06 15.53
N ARG A 157 -9.10 -1.93 14.20
CA ARG A 157 -9.94 -2.76 13.34
C ARG A 157 -9.23 -3.95 12.73
N VAL A 158 -7.91 -4.00 12.84
CA VAL A 158 -7.15 -5.19 12.43
C VAL A 158 -7.36 -6.30 13.46
N LEU A 159 -7.63 -7.51 12.98
CA LEU A 159 -7.88 -8.65 13.84
C LEU A 159 -6.74 -8.80 14.86
N GLU A 160 -7.06 -8.86 16.16
CA GLU A 160 -6.07 -8.91 17.24
C GLU A 160 -5.12 -10.10 17.09
N THR A 161 -5.65 -11.24 16.67
CA THR A 161 -4.85 -12.46 16.40
C THR A 161 -3.81 -12.27 15.30
N LEU A 162 -4.06 -11.40 14.32
CA LEU A 162 -3.10 -11.04 13.29
C LEU A 162 -2.10 -10.00 13.84
N ARG A 163 -2.60 -8.96 14.51
CA ARG A 163 -1.79 -7.87 15.06
C ARG A 163 -0.78 -8.37 16.09
N SER A 164 -1.18 -9.27 17.00
CA SER A 164 -0.30 -9.81 18.05
C SER A 164 0.90 -10.60 17.53
N ARG A 165 0.88 -11.00 16.26
CA ARG A 165 1.96 -11.74 15.58
C ARG A 165 2.84 -10.84 14.69
N CYS A 166 2.52 -9.56 14.63
CA CYS A 166 3.26 -8.59 13.82
C CYS A 166 4.04 -7.62 14.71
N GLN A 167 5.21 -7.20 14.24
CA GLN A 167 5.88 -6.05 14.81
C GLN A 167 5.19 -4.77 14.33
N THR A 168 4.66 -3.98 15.25
CA THR A 168 3.99 -2.72 14.93
C THR A 168 5.00 -1.60 14.81
N ILE A 169 4.89 -0.81 13.73
CA ILE A 169 5.61 0.43 13.51
C ILE A 169 4.59 1.53 13.31
N ASN A 170 4.57 2.50 14.20
CA ASN A 170 3.62 3.60 14.18
C ASN A 170 4.15 4.80 13.40
N PHE A 171 3.32 5.33 12.51
CA PHE A 171 3.60 6.53 11.74
C PHE A 171 2.86 7.71 12.36
N SER A 172 3.61 8.72 12.76
CA SER A 172 3.07 10.02 13.19
C SER A 172 2.72 10.90 11.99
N LEU A 173 1.99 11.97 12.27
CA LEU A 173 1.80 13.05 11.30
C LEU A 173 3.16 13.65 10.91
N LEU A 174 3.26 14.09 9.67
CA LEU A 174 4.48 14.74 9.15
C LEU A 174 4.59 16.18 9.65
N ALA A 175 5.81 16.65 9.81
CA ALA A 175 6.05 18.06 10.09
C ALA A 175 5.76 18.92 8.85
N ASP A 176 5.31 20.16 9.05
CA ASP A 176 5.01 21.09 7.95
C ASP A 176 6.20 21.29 7.00
N ALA A 177 7.41 21.29 7.54
CA ALA A 177 8.63 21.41 6.73
C ALA A 177 8.84 20.22 5.77
N GLU A 178 8.50 19.02 6.20
CA GLU A 178 8.61 17.80 5.36
C GLU A 178 7.55 17.80 4.27
N ILE A 179 6.31 18.20 4.61
CA ILE A 179 5.23 18.34 3.63
C ILE A 179 5.57 19.45 2.62
N SER A 180 6.02 20.62 3.09
CA SER A 180 6.42 21.71 2.19
C SER A 180 7.50 21.27 1.20
N LYS A 181 8.51 20.55 1.68
CA LYS A 181 9.57 19.97 0.83
C LYS A 181 9.02 19.01 -0.21
N ALA A 182 8.08 18.13 0.19
CA ALA A 182 7.44 17.19 -0.72
C ALA A 182 6.59 17.91 -1.78
N LEU A 183 5.84 18.96 -1.41
CA LEU A 183 5.04 19.76 -2.35
C LEU A 183 5.91 20.47 -3.38
N VAL A 184 7.03 21.09 -2.95
CA VAL A 184 7.97 21.74 -3.87
C VAL A 184 8.58 20.73 -4.85
N ALA A 185 8.93 19.53 -4.39
CA ALA A 185 9.42 18.45 -5.25
C ALA A 185 8.36 17.98 -6.29
N ASN A 186 7.06 18.21 -6.02
CA ASN A 186 5.96 17.94 -6.92
C ASN A 186 5.46 19.17 -7.71
N GLY A 187 6.23 20.27 -7.71
CA GLY A 187 5.98 21.41 -8.59
C GLY A 187 5.32 22.64 -7.92
N ALA A 188 4.99 22.59 -6.64
CA ALA A 188 4.46 23.75 -5.94
C ALA A 188 5.53 24.85 -5.77
N THR A 189 5.09 26.12 -5.78
CA THR A 189 5.97 27.23 -5.37
C THR A 189 6.26 27.17 -3.87
N GLN A 190 7.32 27.81 -3.42
CA GLN A 190 7.68 27.87 -1.99
C GLN A 190 6.56 28.46 -1.12
N GLU A 191 5.86 29.46 -1.63
CA GLU A 191 4.77 30.14 -0.92
C GLU A 191 3.53 29.23 -0.82
N GLN A 192 3.11 28.61 -1.93
CA GLN A 192 2.04 27.62 -1.94
C GLN A 192 2.35 26.45 -1.00
N ALA A 193 3.56 25.87 -1.10
CA ALA A 193 3.97 24.76 -0.28
C ALA A 193 3.94 25.09 1.23
N LYS A 194 4.34 26.27 1.61
CA LYS A 194 4.29 26.74 3.01
C LYS A 194 2.83 26.86 3.51
N THR A 195 1.96 27.41 2.71
CA THR A 195 0.54 27.57 3.07
C THR A 195 -0.15 26.21 3.18
N LEU A 196 0.00 25.36 2.16
CA LEU A 196 -0.65 24.06 2.09
C LEU A 196 -0.12 23.07 3.14
N SER A 197 1.16 23.15 3.51
CA SER A 197 1.73 22.28 4.55
C SER A 197 1.06 22.51 5.90
N VAL A 198 0.83 23.74 6.30
CA VAL A 198 0.11 24.08 7.55
C VAL A 198 -1.34 23.63 7.49
N GLN A 199 -2.04 23.89 6.38
CA GLN A 199 -3.45 23.52 6.22
C GLN A 199 -3.70 22.03 6.17
N SER A 200 -2.69 21.25 5.78
CA SER A 200 -2.80 19.80 5.66
C SER A 200 -2.83 19.05 7.00
N ASN A 201 -2.49 19.73 8.10
CA ASN A 201 -2.42 19.14 9.43
C ASN A 201 -1.59 17.85 9.49
N GLY A 202 -0.42 17.85 8.86
CA GLY A 202 0.51 16.72 8.88
C GLY A 202 0.16 15.57 7.93
N GLN A 203 -0.84 15.73 7.05
CA GLN A 203 -1.26 14.71 6.09
C GLN A 203 -0.81 15.07 4.67
N LEU A 204 0.18 14.37 4.14
CA LEU A 204 0.71 14.60 2.80
C LEU A 204 -0.36 14.44 1.71
N SER A 205 -1.24 13.42 1.82
CA SER A 205 -2.33 13.23 0.85
C SER A 205 -3.24 14.45 0.75
N ARG A 206 -3.59 15.04 1.91
CA ARG A 206 -4.42 16.24 1.96
C ARG A 206 -3.74 17.44 1.32
N ALA A 207 -2.44 17.61 1.58
CA ALA A 207 -1.65 18.67 0.96
C ALA A 207 -1.60 18.53 -0.57
N MET A 208 -1.38 17.31 -1.06
CA MET A 208 -1.37 17.01 -2.51
C MET A 208 -2.73 17.25 -3.17
N HIS A 209 -3.84 16.86 -2.51
CA HIS A 209 -5.18 17.16 -3.02
C HIS A 209 -5.45 18.66 -3.11
N MET A 210 -5.08 19.42 -2.09
CA MET A 210 -5.23 20.88 -2.10
C MET A 210 -4.41 21.52 -3.22
N MET A 211 -3.17 21.08 -3.42
CA MET A 211 -2.32 21.56 -4.50
C MET A 211 -2.97 21.35 -5.88
N ASN A 212 -3.50 20.15 -6.12
CA ASN A 212 -4.14 19.82 -7.40
C ASN A 212 -5.51 20.50 -7.59
N ALA A 213 -6.17 20.92 -6.52
CA ALA A 213 -7.45 21.65 -6.59
C ALA A 213 -7.27 23.14 -6.93
N ASP A 214 -6.13 23.73 -6.55
CA ASP A 214 -5.81 25.13 -6.85
C ASP A 214 -5.32 25.33 -8.30
N ASP A 215 -4.99 24.25 -9.02
CA ASP A 215 -4.58 24.26 -10.43
C ASP A 215 -5.76 24.21 -11.43
N VAL A 216 -7.02 24.26 -10.96
CA VAL A 216 -8.26 24.27 -11.75
C VAL A 216 -8.93 25.62 -11.63
#